data_d6aa44c87d9d7faaac7ecf0bdd3016bc
#
_entry.id   d6aa44c87d9d7faaac7ecf0bdd3016bc
#
_cell.length_a   1.000
_cell.length_b   1.000
_cell.length_c   1.000
_cell.angle_alpha   90.00
_cell.angle_beta   90.00
_cell.angle_gamma   90.00
#
_symmetry.space_group_name_H-M   'P 1'
#
loop_
_entity.id
_entity.type
_entity.pdbx_description
1 polymer ?
#
loop_
_entity_poly.entity_id
_entity_poly.type
_entity_poly.pdbx_seq_one_letter_code
_entity_poly.pdbx_strand_id
1 'polypeptide(L)'
;MMEGRMMNKNYDFSYTQDRELSWLKFNERVLREADKKNVPIFERLKFLEIFTNNLDEFFMVRVGSIHEMSLIHDNHRDIRSDLTPEEQLDEIAKHVRPLYELRDKIFAKVSKELADKKIKRCQIEELEKEEKKKLKTYYEAMILPVLSPIVIGKQHPFPHIPNKILQIGLILKKKEKISFGIIGLPKDVERMILSLIHI
;
A
#
# COMPACT_ATOMS: atom_id res chain seq x y z
N MET A 1 -5.85 -39.20 17.30
CA MET A 1 -5.12 -39.78 16.17
C MET A 1 -5.89 -39.39 14.91
N MET A 2 -5.49 -38.30 14.26
CA MET A 2 -5.98 -37.97 12.92
C MET A 2 -4.96 -38.53 11.94
N GLU A 3 -5.40 -39.57 11.21
CA GLU A 3 -4.62 -40.17 10.13
C GLU A 3 -4.30 -39.09 9.09
N GLY A 4 -3.00 -38.81 8.93
CA GLY A 4 -2.51 -38.02 7.82
C GLY A 4 -2.92 -38.68 6.51
N ARG A 5 -3.83 -38.05 5.78
CA ARG A 5 -4.19 -38.46 4.43
C ARG A 5 -2.92 -38.43 3.60
N MET A 6 -2.33 -39.60 3.32
CA MET A 6 -1.26 -39.73 2.33
C MET A 6 -1.80 -39.17 1.00
N MET A 7 -1.29 -38.01 0.59
CA MET A 7 -1.61 -37.47 -0.71
C MET A 7 -1.14 -38.43 -1.80
N ASN A 8 -2.04 -38.75 -2.71
CA ASN A 8 -1.81 -39.63 -3.83
C ASN A 8 -0.69 -39.01 -4.70
N LYS A 9 0.46 -39.69 -4.82
CA LYS A 9 1.65 -39.26 -5.56
C LYS A 9 1.42 -38.99 -7.06
N ASN A 10 0.21 -39.19 -7.58
CA ASN A 10 -0.17 -39.04 -8.98
C ASN A 10 -1.23 -37.97 -9.22
N TYR A 11 -1.42 -37.00 -8.30
CA TYR A 11 -2.35 -35.91 -8.56
C TYR A 11 -1.79 -34.94 -9.60
N ASP A 12 -2.53 -34.74 -10.70
CA ASP A 12 -2.15 -33.78 -11.73
C ASP A 12 -2.64 -32.37 -11.36
N PHE A 13 -1.69 -31.48 -11.06
CA PHE A 13 -1.97 -30.08 -10.71
C PHE A 13 -2.09 -29.15 -11.95
N SER A 14 -1.94 -29.67 -13.18
CA SER A 14 -1.93 -28.87 -14.40
C SER A 14 -3.25 -28.10 -14.66
N TYR A 15 -4.36 -28.61 -14.14
CA TYR A 15 -5.70 -28.01 -14.25
C TYR A 15 -6.20 -27.36 -12.96
N THR A 16 -5.38 -27.32 -11.93
CA THR A 16 -5.68 -26.62 -10.66
C THR A 16 -4.86 -25.33 -10.59
N GLN A 17 -5.26 -24.43 -9.74
CA GLN A 17 -4.58 -23.18 -9.53
C GLN A 17 -4.55 -22.85 -8.05
N ASP A 18 -3.41 -22.33 -7.59
CA ASP A 18 -3.30 -21.72 -6.27
C ASP A 18 -4.41 -20.67 -6.09
N ARG A 19 -5.03 -20.67 -4.92
CA ARG A 19 -6.17 -19.82 -4.60
C ARG A 19 -5.78 -18.35 -4.56
N GLU A 20 -4.61 -18.04 -4.03
CA GLU A 20 -4.10 -16.69 -3.88
C GLU A 20 -3.68 -16.10 -5.23
N LEU A 21 -3.06 -16.90 -6.09
CA LEU A 21 -2.77 -16.50 -7.47
C LEU A 21 -4.04 -16.29 -8.29
N SER A 22 -5.06 -17.11 -8.08
CA SER A 22 -6.38 -16.91 -8.69
C SER A 22 -7.01 -15.58 -8.24
N TRP A 23 -6.88 -15.25 -6.96
CA TRP A 23 -7.38 -14.01 -6.41
C TRP A 23 -6.62 -12.79 -6.99
N LEU A 24 -5.31 -12.89 -7.17
CA LEU A 24 -4.54 -11.82 -7.82
C LEU A 24 -4.98 -11.56 -9.27
N LYS A 25 -5.30 -12.62 -10.03
CA LYS A 25 -5.88 -12.48 -11.39
C LYS A 25 -7.26 -11.79 -11.36
N PHE A 26 -8.06 -12.05 -10.33
CA PHE A 26 -9.31 -11.31 -10.14
C PHE A 26 -9.03 -9.83 -9.89
N ASN A 27 -8.14 -9.49 -8.96
CA ASN A 27 -7.82 -8.10 -8.64
C ASN A 27 -7.14 -7.36 -9.82
N GLU A 28 -6.38 -8.07 -10.66
CA GLU A 28 -5.89 -7.53 -11.93
C GLU A 28 -7.04 -7.10 -12.86
N ARG A 29 -8.12 -7.88 -12.96
CA ARG A 29 -9.29 -7.48 -13.75
C ARG A 29 -9.91 -6.20 -13.23
N VAL A 30 -10.01 -6.04 -11.90
CA VAL A 30 -10.45 -4.78 -11.27
C VAL A 30 -9.56 -3.62 -11.70
N LEU A 31 -8.23 -3.80 -11.65
CA LEU A 31 -7.28 -2.78 -12.08
C LEU A 31 -7.44 -2.41 -13.57
N ARG A 32 -7.68 -3.38 -14.43
CA ARG A 32 -7.87 -3.16 -15.87
C ARG A 32 -9.12 -2.35 -16.22
N GLU A 33 -10.14 -2.32 -15.35
CA GLU A 33 -11.28 -1.41 -15.53
C GLU A 33 -10.85 0.07 -15.50
N ALA A 34 -9.82 0.40 -14.70
CA ALA A 34 -9.24 1.74 -14.67
C ALA A 34 -8.54 2.18 -15.96
N ASP A 35 -8.12 1.26 -16.83
CA ASP A 35 -7.48 1.58 -18.12
C ASP A 35 -8.48 1.76 -19.29
N LYS A 36 -9.76 1.45 -19.08
CA LYS A 36 -10.80 1.53 -20.11
C LYS A 36 -11.23 2.98 -20.35
N LYS A 37 -11.08 3.47 -21.58
CA LYS A 37 -11.43 4.85 -21.95
C LYS A 37 -12.95 5.16 -21.91
N ASN A 38 -13.78 4.15 -22.04
CA ASN A 38 -15.24 4.30 -21.94
C ASN A 38 -15.74 4.40 -20.49
N VAL A 39 -14.89 4.18 -19.50
CA VAL A 39 -15.20 4.38 -18.09
C VAL A 39 -14.94 5.85 -17.72
N PRO A 40 -15.85 6.55 -17.04
CA PRO A 40 -15.66 7.92 -16.60
C PRO A 40 -14.39 8.08 -15.74
N ILE A 41 -13.68 9.18 -15.90
CA ILE A 41 -12.33 9.36 -15.32
C ILE A 41 -12.29 9.21 -13.78
N PHE A 42 -13.31 9.70 -13.07
CA PHE A 42 -13.38 9.55 -11.61
C PHE A 42 -13.72 8.11 -11.20
N GLU A 43 -14.48 7.38 -12.00
CA GLU A 43 -14.71 5.96 -11.75
C GLU A 43 -13.42 5.14 -11.99
N ARG A 44 -12.60 5.54 -12.96
CA ARG A 44 -11.27 4.94 -13.16
C ARG A 44 -10.36 5.15 -11.95
N LEU A 45 -10.41 6.32 -11.30
CA LEU A 45 -9.71 6.55 -10.01
C LEU A 45 -10.23 5.62 -8.91
N LYS A 46 -11.54 5.42 -8.82
CA LYS A 46 -12.13 4.49 -7.85
C LYS A 46 -11.67 3.04 -8.08
N PHE A 47 -11.56 2.59 -9.33
CA PHE A 47 -11.01 1.26 -9.62
C PHE A 47 -9.55 1.11 -9.18
N LEU A 48 -8.73 2.15 -9.33
CA LEU A 48 -7.36 2.17 -8.80
C LEU A 48 -7.33 2.10 -7.27
N GLU A 49 -8.25 2.79 -6.60
CA GLU A 49 -8.42 2.74 -5.15
C GLU A 49 -8.88 1.35 -4.70
N ILE A 50 -9.92 0.79 -5.33
CA ILE A 50 -10.43 -0.55 -5.02
C ILE A 50 -9.33 -1.59 -5.18
N PHE A 51 -8.58 -1.56 -6.29
CA PHE A 51 -7.44 -2.45 -6.50
C PHE A 51 -6.44 -2.37 -5.35
N THR A 52 -6.08 -1.15 -4.92
CA THR A 52 -5.08 -0.93 -3.88
C THR A 52 -5.59 -1.41 -2.52
N ASN A 53 -6.83 -1.08 -2.16
CA ASN A 53 -7.43 -1.49 -0.89
C ASN A 53 -7.61 -3.02 -0.81
N ASN A 54 -8.03 -3.64 -1.91
CA ASN A 54 -8.13 -5.10 -2.00
C ASN A 54 -6.76 -5.76 -1.78
N LEU A 55 -5.70 -5.20 -2.39
CA LEU A 55 -4.35 -5.74 -2.26
C LEU A 55 -3.81 -5.58 -0.84
N ASP A 56 -4.09 -4.44 -0.20
CA ASP A 56 -3.74 -4.21 1.20
C ASP A 56 -4.39 -5.24 2.13
N GLU A 57 -5.69 -5.50 1.94
CA GLU A 57 -6.42 -6.50 2.74
C GLU A 57 -5.88 -7.91 2.47
N PHE A 58 -5.59 -8.23 1.22
CA PHE A 58 -4.98 -9.49 0.82
C PHE A 58 -3.66 -9.73 1.55
N PHE A 59 -2.79 -8.72 1.60
CA PHE A 59 -1.52 -8.83 2.32
C PHE A 59 -1.72 -8.96 3.84
N MET A 60 -2.62 -8.17 4.43
CA MET A 60 -2.86 -8.22 5.88
C MET A 60 -3.43 -9.55 6.35
N VAL A 61 -4.34 -10.13 5.58
CA VAL A 61 -5.08 -11.32 6.02
C VAL A 61 -4.47 -12.59 5.44
N ARG A 62 -4.40 -12.70 4.10
CA ARG A 62 -4.01 -13.96 3.45
C ARG A 62 -2.51 -14.18 3.44
N VAL A 63 -1.75 -13.20 2.97
CA VAL A 63 -0.29 -13.30 2.94
C VAL A 63 0.27 -13.38 4.36
N GLY A 64 -0.30 -12.62 5.30
CA GLY A 64 0.05 -12.71 6.72
C GLY A 64 -0.12 -14.13 7.27
N SER A 65 -1.26 -14.79 7.00
CA SER A 65 -1.48 -16.18 7.44
C SER A 65 -0.51 -17.18 6.80
N ILE A 66 -0.20 -17.03 5.50
CA ILE A 66 0.78 -17.89 4.84
C ILE A 66 2.18 -17.66 5.44
N HIS A 67 2.52 -16.42 5.74
CA HIS A 67 3.79 -16.09 6.38
C HIS A 67 3.89 -16.72 7.78
N GLU A 68 2.83 -16.66 8.60
CA GLU A 68 2.83 -17.35 9.90
C GLU A 68 3.01 -18.85 9.73
N MET A 69 2.36 -19.48 8.75
CA MET A 69 2.55 -20.90 8.45
C MET A 69 3.99 -21.20 8.03
N SER A 70 4.65 -20.34 7.27
CA SER A 70 6.05 -20.55 6.87
C SER A 70 7.03 -20.56 8.04
N LEU A 71 6.69 -19.89 9.16
CA LEU A 71 7.52 -19.87 10.37
C LEU A 71 7.44 -21.15 11.21
N ILE A 72 6.40 -21.97 11.02
CA ILE A 72 6.14 -23.17 11.83
C ILE A 72 6.98 -24.37 11.35
N HIS A 73 7.69 -24.25 10.23
CA HIS A 73 8.52 -25.34 9.65
C HIS A 73 7.76 -26.66 9.48
N ASP A 74 6.46 -26.58 9.20
CA ASP A 74 5.64 -27.75 8.88
C ASP A 74 5.78 -28.05 7.37
N ASN A 75 5.89 -29.34 7.02
CA ASN A 75 5.89 -29.82 5.63
C ASN A 75 4.50 -29.69 4.96
N HIS A 76 3.70 -28.73 5.43
CA HIS A 76 2.38 -28.48 4.88
C HIS A 76 2.50 -27.96 3.44
N ARG A 77 1.74 -28.60 2.54
CA ARG A 77 1.63 -28.17 1.13
C ARG A 77 0.19 -27.85 0.82
N ASP A 78 0.00 -26.84 0.00
CA ASP A 78 -1.33 -26.47 -0.48
C ASP A 78 -1.90 -27.60 -1.36
N ILE A 79 -3.15 -27.97 -1.09
CA ILE A 79 -3.82 -29.12 -1.74
C ILE A 79 -4.13 -28.89 -3.23
N ARG A 80 -3.99 -27.67 -3.76
CA ARG A 80 -4.31 -27.30 -5.14
C ARG A 80 -3.09 -27.00 -6.00
N SER A 81 -2.03 -26.53 -5.39
CA SER A 81 -0.80 -26.12 -6.07
C SER A 81 0.41 -26.96 -5.72
N ASP A 82 0.32 -27.77 -4.65
CA ASP A 82 1.45 -28.53 -4.06
C ASP A 82 2.62 -27.65 -3.62
N LEU A 83 2.38 -26.33 -3.45
CA LEU A 83 3.40 -25.40 -3.01
C LEU A 83 3.51 -25.39 -1.48
N THR A 84 4.73 -25.23 -0.97
CA THR A 84 4.95 -24.88 0.44
C THR A 84 4.54 -23.44 0.71
N PRO A 85 4.33 -23.03 1.99
CA PRO A 85 4.06 -21.64 2.31
C PRO A 85 5.12 -20.66 1.79
N GLU A 86 6.41 -21.00 1.84
CA GLU A 86 7.50 -20.19 1.30
C GLU A 86 7.39 -20.07 -0.22
N GLU A 87 7.15 -21.18 -0.93
CA GLU A 87 6.96 -21.19 -2.38
C GLU A 87 5.73 -20.35 -2.79
N GLN A 88 4.63 -20.40 -2.02
CA GLN A 88 3.45 -19.55 -2.24
C GLN A 88 3.78 -18.07 -2.08
N LEU A 89 4.53 -17.69 -1.04
CA LEU A 89 4.95 -16.29 -0.81
C LEU A 89 5.80 -15.78 -1.98
N ASP A 90 6.72 -16.58 -2.48
CA ASP A 90 7.56 -16.23 -3.62
C ASP A 90 6.74 -16.06 -4.90
N GLU A 91 5.81 -16.96 -5.18
CA GLU A 91 4.92 -16.86 -6.34
C GLU A 91 3.99 -15.65 -6.23
N ILE A 92 3.42 -15.37 -5.05
CA ILE A 92 2.64 -14.15 -4.81
C ILE A 92 3.48 -12.90 -5.09
N ALA A 93 4.71 -12.82 -4.59
CA ALA A 93 5.59 -11.68 -4.82
C ALA A 93 5.90 -11.46 -6.31
N LYS A 94 6.15 -12.54 -7.07
CA LYS A 94 6.38 -12.49 -8.53
C LYS A 94 5.16 -11.95 -9.29
N HIS A 95 3.94 -12.33 -8.88
CA HIS A 95 2.72 -11.90 -9.54
C HIS A 95 2.27 -10.50 -9.15
N VAL A 96 2.55 -10.07 -7.92
CA VAL A 96 2.14 -8.74 -7.42
C VAL A 96 3.00 -7.61 -8.00
N ARG A 97 4.32 -7.81 -8.17
CA ARG A 97 5.22 -6.74 -8.67
C ARG A 97 4.76 -6.15 -10.00
N PRO A 98 4.43 -6.96 -11.04
CA PRO A 98 3.93 -6.42 -12.30
C PRO A 98 2.60 -5.65 -12.16
N LEU A 99 1.76 -6.03 -11.18
CA LEU A 99 0.49 -5.33 -10.94
C LEU A 99 0.71 -3.92 -10.38
N TYR A 100 1.69 -3.71 -9.51
CA TYR A 100 2.07 -2.37 -9.08
C TYR A 100 2.57 -1.51 -10.23
N GLU A 101 3.42 -2.07 -11.11
CA GLU A 101 3.89 -1.35 -12.29
C GLU A 101 2.74 -0.99 -13.25
N LEU A 102 1.79 -1.90 -13.43
CA LEU A 102 0.59 -1.65 -14.23
C LEU A 102 -0.27 -0.55 -13.62
N ARG A 103 -0.50 -0.60 -12.29
CA ARG A 103 -1.24 0.43 -11.55
C ARG A 103 -0.61 1.80 -11.75
N ASP A 104 0.70 1.91 -11.61
CA ASP A 104 1.41 3.18 -11.72
C ASP A 104 1.33 3.75 -13.15
N LYS A 105 1.43 2.88 -14.15
CA LYS A 105 1.23 3.27 -15.57
C LYS A 105 -0.20 3.78 -15.83
N ILE A 106 -1.20 3.10 -15.29
CA ILE A 106 -2.61 3.52 -15.45
C ILE A 106 -2.85 4.83 -14.70
N PHE A 107 -2.35 4.95 -13.47
CA PHE A 107 -2.47 6.18 -12.67
C PHE A 107 -1.82 7.38 -13.36
N ALA A 108 -0.65 7.20 -13.98
CA ALA A 108 0.00 8.25 -14.75
C ALA A 108 -0.86 8.72 -15.94
N LYS A 109 -1.50 7.79 -16.69
CA LYS A 109 -2.42 8.13 -17.78
C LYS A 109 -3.63 8.91 -17.27
N VAL A 110 -4.28 8.41 -16.20
CA VAL A 110 -5.46 9.07 -15.61
C VAL A 110 -5.10 10.45 -15.07
N SER A 111 -3.95 10.58 -14.41
CA SER A 111 -3.46 11.87 -13.90
C SER A 111 -3.22 12.90 -15.01
N LYS A 112 -2.70 12.46 -16.18
CA LYS A 112 -2.53 13.33 -17.35
C LYS A 112 -3.89 13.79 -17.89
N GLU A 113 -4.84 12.89 -18.05
CA GLU A 113 -6.19 13.22 -18.51
C GLU A 113 -6.93 14.17 -17.55
N LEU A 114 -6.67 14.06 -16.23
CA LEU A 114 -7.19 14.98 -15.21
C LEU A 114 -6.53 16.37 -15.35
N ALA A 115 -5.22 16.42 -15.58
CA ALA A 115 -4.51 17.68 -15.79
C ALA A 115 -5.05 18.44 -17.01
N ASP A 116 -5.39 17.73 -18.11
CA ASP A 116 -6.05 18.32 -19.28
C ASP A 116 -7.42 18.92 -18.95
N LYS A 117 -8.07 18.44 -17.88
CA LYS A 117 -9.32 18.96 -17.31
C LYS A 117 -9.09 19.99 -16.18
N LYS A 118 -7.87 20.50 -16.03
CA LYS A 118 -7.46 21.46 -14.99
C LYS A 118 -7.50 20.91 -13.55
N ILE A 119 -7.50 19.59 -13.39
CA ILE A 119 -7.39 18.92 -12.09
C ILE A 119 -5.97 18.37 -11.99
N LYS A 120 -5.09 19.07 -11.32
CA LYS A 120 -3.67 18.71 -11.22
C LYS A 120 -3.27 18.50 -9.77
N ARG A 121 -2.56 17.39 -9.50
CA ARG A 121 -1.82 17.23 -8.26
C ARG A 121 -0.49 17.97 -8.38
N CYS A 122 -0.32 19.01 -7.58
CA CYS A 122 0.89 19.82 -7.58
C CYS A 122 1.86 19.39 -6.48
N GLN A 123 3.15 19.48 -6.76
CA GLN A 123 4.19 19.44 -5.74
C GLN A 123 4.37 20.85 -5.14
N ILE A 124 4.88 20.93 -3.90
CA ILE A 124 5.06 22.22 -3.21
C ILE A 124 5.95 23.15 -4.02
N GLU A 125 6.95 22.62 -4.72
CA GLU A 125 7.90 23.36 -5.54
C GLU A 125 7.24 24.05 -6.73
N GLU A 126 6.17 23.45 -7.26
CA GLU A 126 5.42 23.96 -8.43
C GLU A 126 4.45 25.09 -8.07
N LEU A 127 4.16 25.29 -6.77
CA LEU A 127 3.20 26.28 -6.31
C LEU A 127 3.77 27.70 -6.43
N GLU A 128 2.89 28.66 -6.67
CA GLU A 128 3.24 30.08 -6.65
C GLU A 128 3.51 30.60 -5.23
N LYS A 129 4.14 31.79 -5.13
CA LYS A 129 4.51 32.38 -3.83
C LYS A 129 3.32 32.55 -2.89
N GLU A 130 2.19 33.02 -3.42
CA GLU A 130 0.97 33.24 -2.63
C GLU A 130 0.36 31.91 -2.16
N GLU A 131 0.38 30.87 -2.98
CA GLU A 131 -0.09 29.54 -2.62
C GLU A 131 0.81 28.92 -1.52
N LYS A 132 2.13 29.01 -1.68
CA LYS A 132 3.09 28.58 -0.66
C LYS A 132 2.86 29.28 0.68
N LYS A 133 2.57 30.59 0.65
CA LYS A 133 2.27 31.35 1.87
C LYS A 133 1.00 30.88 2.54
N LYS A 134 -0.07 30.66 1.78
CA LYS A 134 -1.34 30.14 2.31
C LYS A 134 -1.15 28.75 2.90
N LEU A 135 -0.44 27.86 2.18
CA LEU A 135 -0.14 26.50 2.64
C LEU A 135 0.70 26.51 3.93
N LYS A 136 1.69 27.42 4.02
CA LYS A 136 2.49 27.59 5.24
C LYS A 136 1.63 28.06 6.41
N THR A 137 0.77 29.04 6.21
CA THR A 137 -0.15 29.50 7.26
C THR A 137 -1.08 28.37 7.73
N TYR A 138 -1.63 27.60 6.79
CA TYR A 138 -2.45 26.44 7.11
C TYR A 138 -1.66 25.39 7.91
N TYR A 139 -0.44 25.07 7.49
CA TYR A 139 0.44 24.13 8.19
C TYR A 139 0.71 24.60 9.64
N GLU A 140 1.09 25.86 9.82
CA GLU A 140 1.43 26.42 11.14
C GLU A 140 0.22 26.49 12.07
N ALA A 141 -0.97 26.78 11.54
CA ALA A 141 -2.19 26.92 12.33
C ALA A 141 -2.89 25.58 12.63
N MET A 142 -2.91 24.66 11.67
CA MET A 142 -3.76 23.45 11.73
C MET A 142 -2.98 22.15 11.90
N ILE A 143 -1.80 22.05 11.31
CA ILE A 143 -1.05 20.79 11.30
C ILE A 143 0.01 20.75 12.41
N LEU A 144 0.86 21.76 12.46
CA LEU A 144 1.98 21.80 13.40
C LEU A 144 1.58 21.60 14.87
N PRO A 145 0.48 22.20 15.39
CA PRO A 145 0.08 22.05 16.79
C PRO A 145 -0.37 20.64 17.17
N VAL A 146 -0.82 19.83 16.21
CA VAL A 146 -1.32 18.46 16.47
C VAL A 146 -0.24 17.38 16.26
N LEU A 147 0.94 17.77 15.76
CA LEU A 147 2.05 16.84 15.60
C LEU A 147 2.72 16.57 16.97
N SER A 148 2.87 15.29 17.29
CA SER A 148 3.49 14.85 18.55
C SER A 148 4.76 14.02 18.22
N PRO A 149 5.94 14.64 18.14
CA PRO A 149 7.18 13.93 17.89
C PRO A 149 7.60 13.10 19.11
N ILE A 150 7.97 11.84 18.86
CA ILE A 150 8.52 10.93 19.85
C ILE A 150 9.98 10.71 19.55
N VAL A 151 10.88 11.04 20.49
CA VAL A 151 12.30 10.74 20.37
C VAL A 151 12.59 9.42 21.06
N ILE A 152 13.10 8.46 20.28
CA ILE A 152 13.39 7.11 20.76
C ILE A 152 14.65 7.09 21.62
N GLY A 153 14.56 6.47 22.79
CA GLY A 153 15.64 6.36 23.74
C GLY A 153 15.30 5.46 24.92
N LYS A 154 16.10 5.52 25.99
CA LYS A 154 15.89 4.65 27.16
C LYS A 154 14.52 4.86 27.85
N GLN A 155 14.01 6.09 27.84
CA GLN A 155 12.71 6.44 28.46
C GLN A 155 11.52 6.24 27.52
N HIS A 156 11.76 6.30 26.21
CA HIS A 156 10.76 6.12 25.18
C HIS A 156 11.25 5.03 24.20
N PRO A 157 10.90 3.76 24.44
CA PRO A 157 11.24 2.68 23.52
C PRO A 157 10.56 2.87 22.16
N PHE A 158 10.96 2.09 21.18
CA PHE A 158 10.35 2.15 19.83
C PHE A 158 8.84 1.91 19.94
N PRO A 159 8.00 2.85 19.48
CA PRO A 159 6.56 2.72 19.61
C PRO A 159 6.01 1.66 18.66
N HIS A 160 4.87 1.09 19.01
CA HIS A 160 4.09 0.31 18.05
C HIS A 160 3.58 1.23 16.94
N ILE A 161 3.97 0.94 15.70
CA ILE A 161 3.55 1.70 14.52
C ILE A 161 2.26 1.07 13.98
N PRO A 162 1.11 1.78 14.03
CA PRO A 162 -0.13 1.26 13.47
C PRO A 162 -0.03 1.07 11.96
N ASN A 163 -0.67 0.01 11.45
CA ASN A 163 -0.73 -0.23 10.01
C ASN A 163 -1.51 0.88 9.28
N LYS A 164 -1.12 1.16 8.04
CA LYS A 164 -1.76 2.16 7.15
C LYS A 164 -1.73 3.61 7.67
N ILE A 165 -0.95 3.92 8.68
CA ILE A 165 -0.73 5.30 9.13
C ILE A 165 0.64 5.77 8.67
N LEU A 166 0.64 6.90 7.94
CA LEU A 166 1.88 7.52 7.51
C LEU A 166 2.66 8.02 8.74
N GLN A 167 3.92 7.65 8.80
CA GLN A 167 4.86 8.07 9.85
C GLN A 167 6.04 8.79 9.20
N ILE A 168 6.53 9.83 9.85
CA ILE A 168 7.74 10.52 9.44
C ILE A 168 8.87 10.08 10.37
N GLY A 169 9.86 9.36 9.83
CA GLY A 169 11.09 9.03 10.56
C GLY A 169 12.07 10.18 10.50
N LEU A 170 12.69 10.51 11.64
CA LEU A 170 13.62 11.62 11.78
C LEU A 170 14.95 11.13 12.36
N ILE A 171 16.05 11.57 11.78
CA ILE A 171 17.38 11.45 12.38
C ILE A 171 17.72 12.81 13.00
N LEU A 172 17.84 12.83 14.33
CA LEU A 172 18.10 14.03 15.10
C LEU A 172 19.58 14.03 15.55
N LYS A 173 20.30 15.09 15.24
CA LYS A 173 21.69 15.26 15.65
C LYS A 173 21.80 16.43 16.64
N LYS A 174 22.33 16.13 17.83
CA LYS A 174 22.67 17.15 18.84
C LYS A 174 24.11 16.95 19.26
N LYS A 175 25.00 17.84 18.84
CA LYS A 175 26.48 17.68 18.95
C LYS A 175 26.88 16.33 18.32
N GLU A 176 27.59 15.48 19.07
CA GLU A 176 28.01 14.15 18.63
C GLU A 176 26.96 13.04 18.81
N LYS A 177 25.82 13.38 19.45
CA LYS A 177 24.77 12.40 19.73
C LYS A 177 23.74 12.37 18.60
N ILE A 178 23.54 11.18 18.02
CA ILE A 178 22.49 10.89 17.06
C ILE A 178 21.33 10.21 17.79
N SER A 179 20.12 10.64 17.51
CA SER A 179 18.89 10.05 18.04
C SER A 179 17.90 9.85 16.91
N PHE A 180 17.03 8.86 17.03
CA PHE A 180 15.96 8.62 16.09
C PHE A 180 14.65 9.16 16.66
N GLY A 181 13.82 9.77 15.82
CA GLY A 181 12.51 10.26 16.19
C GLY A 181 11.45 9.81 15.20
N ILE A 182 10.22 9.75 15.66
CA ILE A 182 9.05 9.42 14.84
C ILE A 182 7.97 10.46 15.08
N ILE A 183 7.32 10.89 13.99
CA ILE A 183 6.12 11.71 14.03
C ILE A 183 5.01 10.94 13.33
N GLY A 184 3.98 10.54 14.06
CA GLY A 184 2.76 10.00 13.49
C GLY A 184 1.89 11.13 12.94
N LEU A 185 1.39 11.00 11.71
CA LEU A 185 0.40 11.93 11.18
C LEU A 185 -0.97 11.56 11.74
N PRO A 186 -1.67 12.49 12.42
CA PRO A 186 -3.01 12.24 12.94
C PRO A 186 -3.98 11.87 11.82
N LYS A 187 -4.96 11.02 12.13
CA LYS A 187 -5.97 10.58 11.16
C LYS A 187 -6.87 11.72 10.70
N ASP A 188 -7.08 12.70 11.56
CA ASP A 188 -7.97 13.84 11.33
C ASP A 188 -7.32 14.97 10.51
N VAL A 189 -6.03 14.82 10.18
CA VAL A 189 -5.34 15.76 9.28
C VAL A 189 -5.57 15.31 7.83
N GLU A 190 -6.21 16.19 7.06
CA GLU A 190 -6.39 15.94 5.63
C GLU A 190 -5.05 15.81 4.91
N ARG A 191 -4.92 14.75 4.10
CA ARG A 191 -3.70 14.48 3.32
C ARG A 191 -3.67 15.20 1.98
N MET A 192 -4.81 15.72 1.55
CA MET A 192 -4.97 16.47 0.31
C MET A 192 -5.63 17.80 0.62
N ILE A 193 -4.98 18.87 0.23
CA ILE A 193 -5.51 20.23 0.35
C ILE A 193 -5.98 20.65 -1.03
N LEU A 194 -7.28 20.90 -1.15
CA LEU A 194 -7.86 21.41 -2.38
C LEU A 194 -7.65 22.93 -2.46
N SER A 195 -6.99 23.37 -3.52
CA SER A 195 -6.85 24.80 -3.83
C SER A 195 -7.84 25.18 -4.92
N LEU A 196 -8.73 26.12 -4.64
CA LEU A 196 -9.73 26.66 -5.56
C LEU A 196 -9.26 27.97 -6.23
N ILE A 197 -7.96 28.21 -6.28
CA ILE A 197 -7.41 29.52 -6.72
C ILE A 197 -7.53 29.71 -8.23
N HIS A 198 -7.86 28.68 -8.98
CA HIS A 198 -7.94 28.72 -10.45
C HIS A 198 -9.32 28.33 -11.01
N ILE A 199 -10.41 28.60 -10.27
CA ILE A 199 -11.77 28.54 -10.81
C ILE A 199 -12.21 29.90 -11.24
#